data_0aa8d1abfb3db8c80c9587a4ba61ab60
#
_entry.id   0aa8d1abfb3db8c80c9587a4ba61ab60
#
_cell.length_a   1.000
_cell.length_b   1.000
_cell.length_c   1.000
_cell.angle_alpha   90.00
_cell.angle_beta   90.00
_cell.angle_gamma   90.00
#
_symmetry.space_group_name_H-M   'P 1'
#
loop_
_entity.id
_entity.type
_entity.pdbx_description
1 polymer ?
#
loop_
_entity_poly.entity_id
_entity_poly.type
_entity_poly.pdbx_seq_one_letter_code
_entity_poly.pdbx_strand_id
1 'polypeptide(L)'
;MNGKSAVLAAAGDHHALVLSSFMLFMVVALFGSVFAGLNGDAPKEFYIGDRQSSAWKNGLALVGCYVSTSLLLSVTGVVATIGFDGITTTTNVLLSLGVLLLLVRPVQLSGALTLGDLFTLRAPGIAPRVAAAVTVLVVTAPFLVAQLIAAGSVTAALLGFSGLGIQQMCTVLIGGLVVTCGMLSGAKGITVVQVLAAVITLTAMIFASVAVLRLFHGDVGSLIATADAHSTRPGRYLNSGGLFNTGGTPRLDFAAGQVMTILGGACMPHVLNRVAAAKDTATARRSVRYAAGVVAFVCVTVVILGFAASARVGAHTILGAQSNADDSLMLLAGSLESGLGAGLGRLLFTALACAIFLSVLAVVGSITLAAAGTLARDAYHLVQHRRSDPARELMVARVAVLLFGSLGILLAVVSQGHSAALLAQFATSVAASTVAPVLIYTFYWDRFNRTGLLWTVYGGIILSVGLQVSSPSVSGGPQAFLPNSDIAWFDHSTPVLVSVPAAFLLGWAGSLVGRRRAQRHQAEGTSTTSTVLLIGRTAAATASTAPTAVRRAVE
;
A
#
# COMPACT_ATOMS: atom_id res chain seq x y z
N MET A 1 38.16 4.25 9.12
CA MET A 1 37.14 5.05 9.85
C MET A 1 35.80 4.57 9.32
N ASN A 2 34.94 3.99 10.17
CA ASN A 2 33.66 3.42 9.76
C ASN A 2 32.76 4.51 9.18
N GLY A 3 32.12 4.26 8.01
CA GLY A 3 31.24 5.22 7.35
C GLY A 3 30.13 5.79 8.25
N LYS A 4 29.74 5.07 9.32
CA LYS A 4 28.86 5.58 10.38
C LYS A 4 29.46 6.74 11.19
N SER A 5 30.76 6.71 11.46
CA SER A 5 31.42 7.83 12.17
C SER A 5 31.52 9.08 11.30
N ALA A 6 31.57 8.94 9.97
CA ALA A 6 31.60 10.11 9.08
C ALA A 6 30.21 10.79 8.98
N VAL A 7 29.12 10.02 8.93
CA VAL A 7 27.74 10.56 8.91
C VAL A 7 27.39 11.15 10.30
N LEU A 8 27.79 10.49 11.38
CA LEU A 8 27.58 10.98 12.76
C LEU A 8 28.50 12.14 13.12
N ALA A 9 29.73 12.18 12.59
CA ALA A 9 30.67 13.29 12.84
C ALA A 9 30.29 14.55 12.03
N ALA A 10 29.76 14.42 10.82
CA ALA A 10 29.22 15.55 10.05
C ALA A 10 27.99 16.20 10.71
N ALA A 11 27.29 15.45 11.54
CA ALA A 11 26.12 15.92 12.28
C ALA A 11 26.45 16.61 13.62
N GLY A 12 27.70 16.56 14.12
CA GLY A 12 28.06 16.83 15.51
C GLY A 12 27.70 18.20 16.09
N ASP A 13 27.98 19.33 15.45
CA ASP A 13 27.82 20.65 16.07
C ASP A 13 26.50 21.40 15.77
N HIS A 14 25.65 20.86 14.86
CA HIS A 14 24.42 21.53 14.43
C HIS A 14 23.17 20.66 14.53
N HIS A 15 23.24 19.54 15.23
CA HIS A 15 22.09 18.62 15.46
C HIS A 15 20.90 19.37 16.07
N ALA A 16 21.13 20.30 16.97
CA ALA A 16 20.05 21.04 17.63
C ALA A 16 19.19 21.84 16.61
N LEU A 17 19.82 22.47 15.62
CA LEU A 17 19.09 23.28 14.63
C LEU A 17 18.33 22.41 13.62
N VAL A 18 18.91 21.31 13.14
CA VAL A 18 18.26 20.34 12.28
C VAL A 18 17.09 19.71 13.02
N LEU A 19 17.30 19.26 14.25
CA LEU A 19 16.29 18.63 15.08
C LEU A 19 15.16 19.60 15.44
N SER A 20 15.47 20.83 15.86
CA SER A 20 14.45 21.83 16.21
C SER A 20 13.61 22.22 14.99
N SER A 21 14.23 22.39 13.82
CA SER A 21 13.52 22.66 12.55
C SER A 21 12.62 21.50 12.16
N PHE A 22 13.11 20.27 12.27
CA PHE A 22 12.32 19.06 12.00
C PHE A 22 11.15 18.91 12.98
N MET A 23 11.40 19.09 14.30
CA MET A 23 10.35 19.02 15.32
C MET A 23 9.29 20.10 15.14
N LEU A 24 9.70 21.34 14.88
CA LEU A 24 8.77 22.44 14.60
C LEU A 24 7.91 22.12 13.38
N PHE A 25 8.53 21.66 12.32
CA PHE A 25 7.84 21.28 11.10
C PHE A 25 6.84 20.12 11.32
N MET A 26 7.26 19.10 12.07
CA MET A 26 6.41 17.98 12.46
C MET A 26 5.19 18.45 13.25
N VAL A 27 5.38 19.30 14.25
CA VAL A 27 4.31 19.87 15.06
C VAL A 27 3.32 20.65 14.17
N VAL A 28 3.81 21.51 13.29
CA VAL A 28 2.98 22.31 12.37
C VAL A 28 2.16 21.40 11.44
N ALA A 29 2.77 20.35 10.87
CA ALA A 29 2.08 19.42 9.98
C ALA A 29 0.97 18.64 10.70
N LEU A 30 1.24 18.18 11.93
CA LEU A 30 0.29 17.44 12.75
C LEU A 30 -0.86 18.33 13.23
N PHE A 31 -0.58 19.51 13.75
CA PHE A 31 -1.61 20.48 14.15
C PHE A 31 -2.47 20.90 12.94
N GLY A 32 -1.84 21.20 11.81
CA GLY A 32 -2.54 21.53 10.56
C GLY A 32 -3.46 20.40 10.11
N SER A 33 -3.04 19.14 10.24
CA SER A 33 -3.85 17.97 9.94
C SER A 33 -5.09 17.87 10.85
N VAL A 34 -4.87 17.95 12.16
CA VAL A 34 -5.96 17.87 13.16
C VAL A 34 -6.93 19.02 12.96
N PHE A 35 -6.43 20.26 12.81
CA PHE A 35 -7.27 21.43 12.62
C PHE A 35 -8.13 21.34 11.36
N ALA A 36 -7.58 20.84 10.26
CA ALA A 36 -8.33 20.60 9.02
C ALA A 36 -9.43 19.52 9.16
N GLY A 37 -9.28 18.60 10.12
CA GLY A 37 -10.22 17.51 10.38
C GLY A 37 -11.33 17.82 11.39
N LEU A 38 -11.20 18.89 12.21
CA LEU A 38 -12.10 19.17 13.33
C LEU A 38 -13.58 19.38 12.94
N ASN A 39 -13.88 19.75 11.70
CA ASN A 39 -15.23 20.01 11.21
C ASN A 39 -15.86 18.82 10.47
N GLY A 40 -15.38 17.61 10.61
CA GLY A 40 -15.86 16.42 9.91
C GLY A 40 -16.71 15.52 10.82
N ASP A 41 -17.99 15.84 11.02
CA ASP A 41 -18.88 15.11 11.94
C ASP A 41 -19.63 13.93 11.27
N ALA A 42 -19.60 13.81 9.95
CA ALA A 42 -20.28 12.73 9.24
C ALA A 42 -19.33 11.55 8.98
N PRO A 43 -19.76 10.28 9.23
CA PRO A 43 -18.94 9.10 8.97
C PRO A 43 -18.40 9.04 7.55
N LYS A 44 -19.20 9.43 6.56
CA LYS A 44 -18.79 9.50 5.16
C LYS A 44 -17.61 10.45 4.94
N GLU A 45 -17.64 11.61 5.60
CA GLU A 45 -16.54 12.59 5.51
C GLU A 45 -15.29 12.08 6.20
N PHE A 46 -15.43 11.31 7.28
CA PHE A 46 -14.32 10.68 7.96
C PHE A 46 -13.59 9.68 7.05
N TYR A 47 -14.32 8.87 6.25
CA TYR A 47 -13.72 7.83 5.40
C TYR A 47 -13.08 8.37 4.12
N ILE A 48 -13.75 9.30 3.43
CA ILE A 48 -13.33 9.76 2.08
C ILE A 48 -13.21 11.28 1.93
N GLY A 49 -13.49 12.06 2.97
CA GLY A 49 -13.56 13.53 2.92
C GLY A 49 -14.85 14.05 2.30
N ASP A 50 -14.87 15.34 2.01
CA ASP A 50 -16.06 16.08 1.55
C ASP A 50 -16.41 15.89 0.06
N ARG A 51 -15.63 15.14 -0.71
CA ARG A 51 -15.76 14.98 -2.18
C ARG A 51 -15.77 16.28 -2.99
N GLN A 52 -15.37 17.41 -2.40
CA GLN A 52 -15.35 18.70 -3.09
C GLN A 52 -13.96 19.10 -3.59
N SER A 53 -12.98 18.24 -3.39
CA SER A 53 -11.60 18.52 -3.79
C SER A 53 -11.46 18.66 -5.30
N SER A 54 -10.76 19.73 -5.73
CA SER A 54 -10.40 19.93 -7.12
C SER A 54 -9.51 18.78 -7.64
N ALA A 55 -9.49 18.59 -8.96
CA ALA A 55 -8.67 17.55 -9.58
C ALA A 55 -7.18 17.67 -9.22
N TRP A 56 -6.67 18.90 -9.11
CA TRP A 56 -5.29 19.16 -8.71
C TRP A 56 -5.03 18.77 -7.25
N LYS A 57 -5.86 19.22 -6.32
CA LYS A 57 -5.72 18.88 -4.89
C LYS A 57 -5.81 17.37 -4.65
N ASN A 58 -6.78 16.69 -5.28
CA ASN A 58 -6.93 15.25 -5.18
C ASN A 58 -5.79 14.50 -5.90
N GLY A 59 -5.24 15.07 -6.98
CA GLY A 59 -4.05 14.55 -7.65
C GLY A 59 -2.81 14.59 -6.77
N LEU A 60 -2.53 15.72 -6.12
CA LEU A 60 -1.43 15.82 -5.14
C LEU A 60 -1.64 14.90 -3.94
N ALA A 61 -2.87 14.76 -3.46
CA ALA A 61 -3.16 13.80 -2.40
C ALA A 61 -2.90 12.35 -2.85
N LEU A 62 -3.18 12.02 -4.11
CA LEU A 62 -2.85 10.71 -4.68
C LEU A 62 -1.33 10.51 -4.80
N VAL A 63 -0.57 11.56 -5.16
CA VAL A 63 0.90 11.54 -5.08
C VAL A 63 1.36 11.18 -3.68
N GLY A 64 0.79 11.80 -2.63
CA GLY A 64 1.09 11.47 -1.24
C GLY A 64 0.73 10.02 -0.83
N CYS A 65 -0.14 9.33 -1.57
CA CYS A 65 -0.37 7.88 -1.40
C CYS A 65 0.69 7.02 -2.10
N TYR A 66 1.18 7.45 -3.27
CA TYR A 66 2.13 6.70 -4.09
C TYR A 66 3.58 6.92 -3.67
N VAL A 67 3.94 8.15 -3.29
CA VAL A 67 5.29 8.49 -2.86
C VAL A 67 5.48 8.06 -1.41
N SER A 68 5.66 6.75 -1.24
CA SER A 68 5.93 6.11 0.05
C SER A 68 7.40 6.12 0.39
N THR A 69 7.74 5.77 1.63
CA THR A 69 9.14 5.58 2.03
C THR A 69 9.83 4.50 1.21
N SER A 70 9.11 3.46 0.79
CA SER A 70 9.68 2.44 -0.10
C SER A 70 10.13 3.03 -1.43
N LEU A 71 9.36 3.95 -2.03
CA LEU A 71 9.79 4.63 -3.26
C LEU A 71 10.97 5.56 -3.03
N LEU A 72 10.97 6.32 -1.93
CA LEU A 72 12.02 7.30 -1.67
C LEU A 72 13.32 6.65 -1.17
N LEU A 73 13.25 5.64 -0.32
CA LEU A 73 14.41 5.01 0.32
C LEU A 73 14.82 3.74 -0.40
N SER A 74 13.93 2.73 -0.46
CA SER A 74 14.30 1.41 -0.97
C SER A 74 14.61 1.45 -2.46
N VAL A 75 13.81 2.18 -3.28
CA VAL A 75 14.07 2.25 -4.73
C VAL A 75 15.34 3.07 -5.01
N THR A 76 15.59 4.17 -4.28
CA THR A 76 16.86 4.91 -4.38
C THR A 76 18.04 4.00 -4.03
N GLY A 77 17.91 3.17 -2.99
CA GLY A 77 18.92 2.18 -2.60
C GLY A 77 19.16 1.09 -3.65
N VAL A 78 18.09 0.59 -4.27
CA VAL A 78 18.21 -0.39 -5.38
C VAL A 78 18.88 0.26 -6.59
N VAL A 79 18.54 1.49 -6.94
CA VAL A 79 19.27 2.23 -8.00
C VAL A 79 20.72 2.39 -7.60
N ALA A 80 21.03 2.80 -6.37
CA ALA A 80 22.40 3.03 -5.92
C ALA A 80 23.27 1.77 -5.95
N THR A 81 22.71 0.61 -5.63
CA THR A 81 23.48 -0.65 -5.50
C THR A 81 23.45 -1.52 -6.76
N ILE A 82 22.34 -1.54 -7.49
CA ILE A 82 22.05 -2.49 -8.57
C ILE A 82 21.83 -1.77 -9.92
N GLY A 83 21.42 -0.49 -9.91
CA GLY A 83 21.24 0.34 -11.10
C GLY A 83 19.96 0.05 -11.86
N PHE A 84 20.02 -0.73 -12.96
CA PHE A 84 18.94 -0.91 -13.93
C PHE A 84 17.62 -1.41 -13.30
N ASP A 85 17.67 -2.35 -12.39
CA ASP A 85 16.46 -2.92 -11.78
C ASP A 85 15.72 -1.88 -10.92
N GLY A 86 16.44 -0.92 -10.34
CA GLY A 86 15.82 0.22 -9.66
C GLY A 86 15.09 1.15 -10.63
N ILE A 87 15.65 1.40 -11.82
CA ILE A 87 15.00 2.19 -12.88
C ILE A 87 13.70 1.49 -13.32
N THR A 88 13.74 0.18 -13.53
CA THR A 88 12.54 -0.56 -13.94
C THR A 88 11.46 -0.54 -12.86
N THR A 89 11.85 -0.54 -11.58
CA THR A 89 10.90 -0.40 -10.47
C THR A 89 10.18 0.94 -10.51
N THR A 90 10.87 2.05 -10.81
CA THR A 90 10.21 3.36 -10.98
C THR A 90 9.25 3.37 -12.17
N THR A 91 9.62 2.72 -13.27
CA THR A 91 8.74 2.57 -14.44
C THR A 91 7.47 1.80 -14.10
N ASN A 92 7.57 0.75 -13.28
CA ASN A 92 6.40 -0.03 -12.84
C ASN A 92 5.44 0.76 -11.97
N VAL A 93 5.95 1.66 -11.14
CA VAL A 93 5.13 2.59 -10.36
C VAL A 93 4.29 3.47 -11.31
N LEU A 94 4.85 3.94 -12.42
CA LEU A 94 4.12 4.70 -13.43
C LEU A 94 3.10 3.83 -14.17
N LEU A 95 3.46 2.61 -14.54
CA LEU A 95 2.55 1.66 -15.18
C LEU A 95 1.38 1.29 -14.25
N SER A 96 1.60 1.22 -12.93
CA SER A 96 0.52 1.00 -11.96
C SER A 96 -0.51 2.13 -11.97
N LEU A 97 -0.09 3.38 -12.14
CA LEU A 97 -1.00 4.51 -12.34
C LEU A 97 -1.78 4.40 -13.67
N GLY A 98 -1.16 3.81 -14.70
CA GLY A 98 -1.84 3.46 -15.95
C GLY A 98 -2.97 2.43 -15.72
N VAL A 99 -2.70 1.37 -14.96
CA VAL A 99 -3.73 0.38 -14.57
C VAL A 99 -4.82 1.05 -13.71
N LEU A 100 -4.43 1.92 -12.77
CA LEU A 100 -5.39 2.66 -11.96
C LEU A 100 -6.32 3.51 -12.83
N LEU A 101 -5.83 4.14 -13.92
CA LEU A 101 -6.66 4.90 -14.87
C LEU A 101 -7.76 4.06 -15.51
N LEU A 102 -7.52 2.76 -15.76
CA LEU A 102 -8.54 1.83 -16.26
C LEU A 102 -9.62 1.57 -15.20
N LEU A 103 -9.24 1.53 -13.92
CA LEU A 103 -10.15 1.27 -12.80
C LEU A 103 -10.92 2.52 -12.33
N VAL A 104 -10.48 3.74 -12.68
CA VAL A 104 -11.12 5.00 -12.22
C VAL A 104 -12.61 5.03 -12.50
N ARG A 105 -13.01 4.76 -13.76
CA ARG A 105 -14.43 4.87 -14.16
C ARG A 105 -15.32 3.88 -13.41
N PRO A 106 -15.04 2.57 -13.41
CA PRO A 106 -15.89 1.61 -12.71
C PRO A 106 -15.90 1.82 -11.20
N VAL A 107 -14.78 2.17 -10.56
CA VAL A 107 -14.72 2.47 -9.13
C VAL A 107 -15.57 3.70 -8.78
N GLN A 108 -15.49 4.77 -9.56
CA GLN A 108 -16.29 5.98 -9.33
C GLN A 108 -17.79 5.74 -9.52
N LEU A 109 -18.17 5.04 -10.59
CA LEU A 109 -19.57 4.76 -10.89
C LEU A 109 -20.22 3.78 -9.90
N SER A 110 -19.42 2.95 -9.22
CA SER A 110 -19.93 2.03 -8.19
C SER A 110 -20.46 2.74 -6.94
N GLY A 111 -20.02 3.96 -6.68
CA GLY A 111 -20.37 4.69 -5.46
C GLY A 111 -19.80 4.11 -4.17
N ALA A 112 -18.95 3.08 -4.27
CA ALA A 112 -18.33 2.40 -3.13
C ALA A 112 -17.47 3.36 -2.31
N LEU A 113 -17.51 3.22 -1.00
CA LEU A 113 -16.72 3.99 -0.04
C LEU A 113 -15.54 3.20 0.52
N THR A 114 -15.67 1.87 0.55
CA THR A 114 -14.68 0.94 1.09
C THR A 114 -14.48 -0.25 0.16
N LEU A 115 -13.43 -1.03 0.40
CA LEU A 115 -13.20 -2.27 -0.34
C LEU A 115 -14.35 -3.28 -0.11
N GLY A 116 -14.96 -3.28 1.08
CA GLY A 116 -16.15 -4.10 1.38
C GLY A 116 -17.33 -3.77 0.48
N ASP A 117 -17.57 -2.50 0.21
CA ASP A 117 -18.61 -2.08 -0.73
C ASP A 117 -18.30 -2.56 -2.15
N LEU A 118 -17.03 -2.48 -2.60
CA LEU A 118 -16.60 -2.98 -3.93
C LEU A 118 -16.81 -4.49 -4.08
N PHE A 119 -16.50 -5.28 -3.05
CA PHE A 119 -16.65 -6.74 -3.08
C PHE A 119 -18.12 -7.17 -3.07
N THR A 120 -19.00 -6.37 -2.46
CA THR A 120 -20.43 -6.68 -2.39
C THR A 120 -21.23 -6.28 -3.64
N LEU A 121 -20.65 -5.56 -4.60
CA LEU A 121 -21.35 -5.12 -5.82
C LEU A 121 -21.99 -6.27 -6.60
N ARG A 122 -21.24 -7.36 -6.80
CA ARG A 122 -21.71 -8.56 -7.53
C ARG A 122 -22.07 -9.73 -6.60
N ALA A 123 -21.73 -9.62 -5.33
CA ALA A 123 -21.88 -10.70 -4.37
C ALA A 123 -22.40 -10.14 -3.03
N PRO A 124 -23.69 -9.78 -2.95
CA PRO A 124 -24.25 -9.23 -1.72
C PRO A 124 -24.20 -10.26 -0.58
N GLY A 125 -24.04 -9.76 0.65
CA GLY A 125 -24.07 -10.55 1.87
C GLY A 125 -22.84 -10.42 2.75
N ILE A 126 -22.83 -11.15 3.87
CA ILE A 126 -21.82 -11.07 4.94
C ILE A 126 -20.47 -11.62 4.48
N ALA A 127 -20.45 -12.79 3.82
CA ALA A 127 -19.20 -13.45 3.48
C ALA A 127 -18.27 -12.64 2.56
N PRO A 128 -18.75 -11.91 1.52
CA PRO A 128 -17.90 -10.99 0.75
C PRO A 128 -17.37 -9.81 1.56
N ARG A 129 -18.12 -9.29 2.54
CA ARG A 129 -17.65 -8.24 3.44
C ARG A 129 -16.53 -8.74 4.35
N VAL A 130 -16.69 -9.95 4.93
CA VAL A 130 -15.63 -10.59 5.72
C VAL A 130 -14.39 -10.85 4.86
N ALA A 131 -14.57 -11.33 3.62
CA ALA A 131 -13.46 -11.53 2.69
C ALA A 131 -12.73 -10.22 2.37
N ALA A 132 -13.46 -9.11 2.21
CA ALA A 132 -12.86 -7.79 2.03
C ALA A 132 -12.10 -7.32 3.28
N ALA A 133 -12.66 -7.49 4.48
CA ALA A 133 -11.99 -7.14 5.73
C ALA A 133 -10.69 -7.93 5.92
N VAL A 134 -10.72 -9.24 5.67
CA VAL A 134 -9.50 -10.09 5.69
C VAL A 134 -8.49 -9.61 4.66
N THR A 135 -8.92 -9.35 3.42
CA THR A 135 -8.03 -8.83 2.37
C THR A 135 -7.38 -7.51 2.77
N VAL A 136 -8.16 -6.57 3.29
CA VAL A 136 -7.64 -5.28 3.74
C VAL A 136 -6.60 -5.47 4.83
N LEU A 137 -6.85 -6.31 5.83
CA LEU A 137 -5.88 -6.57 6.91
C LEU A 137 -4.60 -7.19 6.38
N VAL A 138 -4.70 -8.25 5.56
CA VAL A 138 -3.51 -8.95 5.04
C VAL A 138 -2.68 -8.08 4.08
N VAL A 139 -3.32 -7.17 3.35
CA VAL A 139 -2.62 -6.22 2.46
C VAL A 139 -2.05 -5.04 3.25
N THR A 140 -2.85 -4.43 4.12
CA THR A 140 -2.47 -3.14 4.72
C THR A 140 -1.60 -3.27 5.96
N ALA A 141 -1.67 -4.36 6.73
CA ALA A 141 -0.87 -4.52 7.94
C ALA A 141 0.64 -4.61 7.63
N PRO A 142 1.12 -5.47 6.72
CA PRO A 142 2.55 -5.51 6.38
C PRO A 142 3.05 -4.18 5.79
N PHE A 143 2.22 -3.52 4.99
CA PHE A 143 2.58 -2.22 4.41
C PHE A 143 2.66 -1.11 5.46
N LEU A 144 1.76 -1.11 6.44
CA LEU A 144 1.81 -0.22 7.61
C LEU A 144 3.09 -0.45 8.43
N VAL A 145 3.41 -1.71 8.71
CA VAL A 145 4.62 -2.10 9.45
C VAL A 145 5.87 -1.61 8.72
N ALA A 146 5.96 -1.79 7.40
CA ALA A 146 7.07 -1.30 6.59
C ALA A 146 7.28 0.22 6.71
N GLN A 147 6.18 1.01 6.68
CA GLN A 147 6.25 2.46 6.81
C GLN A 147 6.69 2.88 8.22
N LEU A 148 6.23 2.19 9.26
CA LEU A 148 6.58 2.49 10.65
C LEU A 148 8.04 2.11 10.98
N ILE A 149 8.56 1.00 10.45
CA ILE A 149 9.98 0.64 10.56
C ILE A 149 10.84 1.74 9.94
N ALA A 150 10.53 2.17 8.73
CA ALA A 150 11.25 3.23 8.04
C ALA A 150 11.19 4.57 8.82
N ALA A 151 10.02 4.91 9.40
CA ALA A 151 9.86 6.09 10.24
C ALA A 151 10.78 6.07 11.46
N GLY A 152 10.84 4.93 12.15
CA GLY A 152 11.71 4.76 13.33
C GLY A 152 13.19 4.87 12.98
N SER A 153 13.62 4.21 11.90
CA SER A 153 15.01 4.23 11.44
C SER A 153 15.46 5.64 11.01
N VAL A 154 14.65 6.34 10.19
CA VAL A 154 14.96 7.71 9.74
C VAL A 154 14.98 8.69 10.92
N THR A 155 14.02 8.57 11.85
CA THR A 155 13.99 9.45 13.04
C THR A 155 15.19 9.21 13.96
N ALA A 156 15.57 7.95 14.19
CA ALA A 156 16.77 7.63 14.97
C ALA A 156 18.04 8.18 14.30
N ALA A 157 18.16 8.07 12.98
CA ALA A 157 19.27 8.63 12.22
C ALA A 157 19.33 10.16 12.32
N LEU A 158 18.18 10.86 12.26
CA LEU A 158 18.10 12.31 12.47
C LEU A 158 18.55 12.75 13.88
N LEU A 159 18.25 11.91 14.88
CA LEU A 159 18.68 12.15 16.27
C LEU A 159 20.17 11.83 16.47
N GLY A 160 20.87 11.34 15.44
CA GLY A 160 22.28 10.97 15.52
C GLY A 160 22.52 9.66 16.27
N PHE A 161 21.50 8.88 16.50
CA PHE A 161 21.61 7.61 17.21
C PHE A 161 21.56 6.42 16.25
N SER A 162 22.36 5.41 16.56
CA SER A 162 22.34 4.13 15.87
C SER A 162 22.12 3.02 16.91
N GLY A 163 21.07 2.25 16.77
CA GLY A 163 20.80 1.12 17.66
C GLY A 163 19.35 0.69 17.58
N LEU A 164 19.13 -0.62 17.64
CA LEU A 164 17.81 -1.22 17.48
C LEU A 164 16.79 -0.67 18.49
N GLY A 165 17.18 -0.58 19.76
CA GLY A 165 16.27 -0.09 20.82
C GLY A 165 15.84 1.36 20.63
N ILE A 166 16.73 2.23 20.10
CA ILE A 166 16.39 3.62 19.81
C ILE A 166 15.48 3.71 18.59
N GLN A 167 15.73 2.93 17.56
CA GLN A 167 14.84 2.83 16.40
C GLN A 167 13.44 2.35 16.82
N GLN A 168 13.34 1.34 17.70
CA GLN A 168 12.08 0.87 18.27
C GLN A 168 11.36 1.98 19.06
N MET A 169 12.07 2.71 19.89
CA MET A 169 11.51 3.83 20.65
C MET A 169 10.98 4.93 19.69
N CYS A 170 11.74 5.30 18.68
CA CYS A 170 11.31 6.25 17.65
C CYS A 170 10.07 5.74 16.90
N THR A 171 10.02 4.44 16.57
CA THR A 171 8.85 3.82 15.94
C THR A 171 7.59 3.95 16.82
N VAL A 172 7.70 3.73 18.13
CA VAL A 172 6.57 3.90 19.06
C VAL A 172 6.12 5.35 19.13
N LEU A 173 7.06 6.28 19.30
CA LEU A 173 6.76 7.71 19.44
C LEU A 173 6.13 8.28 18.18
N ILE A 174 6.76 8.07 17.02
CA ILE A 174 6.26 8.59 15.74
C ILE A 174 4.98 7.86 15.33
N GLY A 175 4.95 6.54 15.46
CA GLY A 175 3.76 5.74 15.15
C GLY A 175 2.56 6.16 16.01
N GLY A 176 2.74 6.31 17.31
CA GLY A 176 1.69 6.77 18.23
C GLY A 176 1.16 8.16 17.86
N LEU A 177 2.05 9.08 17.52
CA LEU A 177 1.69 10.42 17.09
C LEU A 177 0.90 10.42 15.77
N VAL A 178 1.38 9.67 14.76
CA VAL A 178 0.72 9.57 13.44
C VAL A 178 -0.65 8.91 13.55
N VAL A 179 -0.77 7.83 14.31
CA VAL A 179 -2.05 7.10 14.52
C VAL A 179 -3.06 7.99 15.26
N THR A 180 -2.63 8.69 16.31
CA THR A 180 -3.48 9.63 17.05
C THR A 180 -3.97 10.77 16.15
N CYS A 181 -3.08 11.34 15.34
CA CYS A 181 -3.48 12.37 14.37
C CYS A 181 -4.45 11.83 13.33
N GLY A 182 -4.21 10.63 12.78
CA GLY A 182 -5.11 9.99 11.83
C GLY A 182 -6.51 9.76 12.40
N MET A 183 -6.60 9.34 13.69
CA MET A 183 -7.87 9.18 14.41
C MET A 183 -8.64 10.51 14.55
N LEU A 184 -7.93 11.59 14.86
CA LEU A 184 -8.56 12.89 15.09
C LEU A 184 -8.93 13.60 13.78
N SER A 185 -8.06 13.50 12.77
CA SER A 185 -8.16 14.29 11.54
C SER A 185 -9.05 13.69 10.46
N GLY A 186 -9.24 12.38 10.44
CA GLY A 186 -9.97 11.68 9.38
C GLY A 186 -9.41 11.98 7.97
N ALA A 187 -10.21 11.70 6.93
CA ALA A 187 -9.77 11.85 5.54
C ALA A 187 -9.47 13.31 5.13
N LYS A 188 -10.14 14.30 5.71
CA LYS A 188 -9.88 15.72 5.40
C LYS A 188 -8.48 16.14 5.83
N GLY A 189 -8.09 15.84 7.08
CA GLY A 189 -6.78 16.18 7.60
C GLY A 189 -5.67 15.37 6.92
N ILE A 190 -5.87 14.07 6.69
CA ILE A 190 -4.92 13.24 5.93
C ILE A 190 -4.73 13.79 4.51
N THR A 191 -5.77 14.32 3.86
CA THR A 191 -5.66 14.96 2.55
C THR A 191 -4.73 16.17 2.58
N VAL A 192 -4.80 16.99 3.62
CA VAL A 192 -3.89 18.15 3.78
C VAL A 192 -2.45 17.68 3.92
N VAL A 193 -2.21 16.68 4.75
CA VAL A 193 -0.86 16.08 4.92
C VAL A 193 -0.34 15.50 3.61
N GLN A 194 -1.17 14.79 2.85
CA GLN A 194 -0.79 14.21 1.56
C GLN A 194 -0.40 15.27 0.53
N VAL A 195 -1.16 16.37 0.45
CA VAL A 195 -0.83 17.50 -0.43
C VAL A 195 0.48 18.16 -0.01
N LEU A 196 0.65 18.41 1.30
CA LEU A 196 1.88 18.98 1.85
C LEU A 196 3.08 18.06 1.60
N ALA A 197 2.93 16.75 1.87
CA ALA A 197 3.94 15.74 1.58
C ALA A 197 4.34 15.75 0.10
N ALA A 198 3.37 15.76 -0.82
CA ALA A 198 3.65 15.78 -2.25
C ALA A 198 4.46 17.02 -2.68
N VAL A 199 4.08 18.21 -2.19
CA VAL A 199 4.75 19.47 -2.53
C VAL A 199 6.17 19.51 -1.96
N ILE A 200 6.34 19.20 -0.68
CA ILE A 200 7.64 19.26 0.00
C ILE A 200 8.58 18.19 -0.53
N THR A 201 8.10 16.96 -0.72
CA THR A 201 8.93 15.89 -1.30
C THR A 201 9.37 16.25 -2.71
N LEU A 202 8.46 16.71 -3.57
CA LEU A 202 8.81 17.13 -4.92
C LEU A 202 9.88 18.23 -4.90
N THR A 203 9.68 19.24 -4.07
CA THR A 203 10.60 20.38 -3.96
C THR A 203 11.98 19.92 -3.45
N ALA A 204 12.04 19.15 -2.36
CA ALA A 204 13.29 18.66 -1.77
C ALA A 204 14.04 17.76 -2.76
N MET A 205 13.36 16.87 -3.46
CA MET A 205 13.96 15.97 -4.46
C MET A 205 14.49 16.72 -5.68
N ILE A 206 13.79 17.76 -6.14
CA ILE A 206 14.27 18.63 -7.21
C ILE A 206 15.57 19.34 -6.80
N PHE A 207 15.55 20.01 -5.64
CA PHE A 207 16.71 20.74 -5.15
C PHE A 207 17.91 19.81 -4.94
N ALA A 208 17.71 18.64 -4.37
CA ALA A 208 18.77 17.65 -4.20
C ALA A 208 19.31 17.15 -5.55
N SER A 209 18.44 16.89 -6.53
CA SER A 209 18.85 16.47 -7.88
C SER A 209 19.64 17.56 -8.60
N VAL A 210 19.18 18.82 -8.53
CA VAL A 210 19.90 19.97 -9.11
C VAL A 210 21.26 20.16 -8.43
N ALA A 211 21.32 20.03 -7.11
CA ALA A 211 22.58 20.13 -6.36
C ALA A 211 23.58 19.05 -6.79
N VAL A 212 23.14 17.81 -6.94
CA VAL A 212 23.96 16.70 -7.45
C VAL A 212 24.44 16.97 -8.88
N LEU A 213 23.54 17.34 -9.78
CA LEU A 213 23.91 17.61 -11.17
C LEU A 213 24.93 18.76 -11.28
N ARG A 214 24.84 19.78 -10.42
CA ARG A 214 25.87 20.83 -10.36
C ARG A 214 27.23 20.30 -9.93
N LEU A 215 27.30 19.36 -8.98
CA LEU A 215 28.57 18.73 -8.57
C LEU A 215 29.21 17.91 -9.69
N PHE A 216 28.43 17.41 -10.64
CA PHE A 216 28.89 16.71 -11.85
C PHE A 216 28.89 17.61 -13.08
N HIS A 217 28.92 18.95 -12.90
CA HIS A 217 28.96 19.95 -13.98
C HIS A 217 27.83 19.81 -15.03
N GLY A 218 26.70 19.22 -14.65
CA GLY A 218 25.55 18.94 -15.53
C GLY A 218 25.76 17.72 -16.45
N ASP A 219 26.86 17.01 -16.35
CA ASP A 219 27.14 15.83 -17.14
C ASP A 219 26.56 14.56 -16.48
N VAL A 220 25.41 14.12 -17.01
CA VAL A 220 24.73 12.89 -16.57
C VAL A 220 25.57 11.66 -16.94
N GLY A 221 26.35 11.73 -18.06
CA GLY A 221 27.21 10.62 -18.46
C GLY A 221 28.31 10.35 -17.45
N SER A 222 28.98 11.40 -16.97
CA SER A 222 29.99 11.28 -15.90
C SER A 222 29.41 10.80 -14.58
N LEU A 223 28.20 11.23 -14.23
CA LEU A 223 27.48 10.74 -13.05
C LEU A 223 27.24 9.22 -13.13
N ILE A 224 26.72 8.73 -14.27
CA ILE A 224 26.43 7.31 -14.48
C ILE A 224 27.74 6.49 -14.51
N ALA A 225 28.77 6.97 -15.20
CA ALA A 225 30.06 6.28 -15.27
C ALA A 225 30.71 6.16 -13.88
N THR A 226 30.65 7.22 -13.05
CA THR A 226 31.15 7.20 -11.68
C THR A 226 30.31 6.26 -10.80
N ALA A 227 29.00 6.25 -10.99
CA ALA A 227 28.10 5.34 -10.27
C ALA A 227 28.40 3.88 -10.61
N ASP A 228 28.61 3.55 -11.90
CA ASP A 228 29.00 2.21 -12.33
C ASP A 228 30.33 1.77 -11.69
N ALA A 229 31.33 2.62 -11.70
CA ALA A 229 32.65 2.33 -11.11
C ALA A 229 32.59 2.04 -9.60
N HIS A 230 31.66 2.67 -8.86
CA HIS A 230 31.46 2.47 -7.41
C HIS A 230 30.32 1.53 -7.06
N SER A 231 29.70 0.87 -8.06
CA SER A 231 28.63 -0.10 -7.88
C SER A 231 29.13 -1.43 -7.37
N THR A 232 28.21 -2.33 -6.98
CA THR A 232 28.55 -3.71 -6.62
C THR A 232 29.01 -4.55 -7.82
N ARG A 233 28.76 -4.08 -9.05
CA ARG A 233 29.04 -4.79 -10.32
C ARG A 233 29.54 -3.83 -11.38
N PRO A 234 30.76 -3.29 -11.28
CA PRO A 234 31.33 -2.41 -12.29
C PRO A 234 31.29 -3.03 -13.69
N GLY A 235 30.86 -2.24 -14.69
CA GLY A 235 30.66 -2.68 -16.07
C GLY A 235 29.37 -3.48 -16.32
N ARG A 236 28.58 -3.77 -15.29
CA ARG A 236 27.27 -4.47 -15.39
C ARG A 236 26.15 -3.77 -14.62
N TYR A 237 26.40 -2.58 -14.15
CA TYR A 237 25.46 -1.81 -13.32
C TYR A 237 24.15 -1.49 -14.04
N LEU A 238 24.20 -1.28 -15.35
CA LEU A 238 23.01 -1.05 -16.19
C LEU A 238 22.44 -2.33 -16.83
N ASN A 239 22.89 -3.51 -16.41
CA ASN A 239 22.33 -4.78 -16.88
C ASN A 239 21.16 -5.21 -15.98
N SER A 240 20.12 -5.79 -16.59
CA SER A 240 18.95 -6.30 -15.88
C SER A 240 19.25 -7.55 -15.05
N GLY A 241 18.42 -7.82 -14.01
CA GLY A 241 18.44 -9.07 -13.24
C GLY A 241 19.39 -9.06 -12.04
N GLY A 242 19.91 -7.90 -11.64
CA GLY A 242 20.77 -7.78 -10.46
C GLY A 242 20.05 -8.00 -9.14
N LEU A 243 18.78 -7.61 -9.06
CA LEU A 243 17.96 -7.73 -7.84
C LEU A 243 17.56 -9.17 -7.52
N PHE A 244 17.45 -10.03 -8.53
CA PHE A 244 16.89 -11.38 -8.42
C PHE A 244 17.95 -12.48 -8.67
N ASN A 245 19.18 -12.24 -8.31
CA ASN A 245 20.31 -13.14 -8.62
C ASN A 245 20.46 -14.33 -7.65
N THR A 246 19.54 -14.52 -6.73
CA THR A 246 19.62 -15.53 -5.66
C THR A 246 18.80 -16.80 -5.93
N GLY A 247 18.01 -16.85 -7.01
CA GLY A 247 17.16 -17.99 -7.36
C GLY A 247 17.55 -18.65 -8.68
N GLY A 248 17.03 -19.86 -8.93
CA GLY A 248 17.30 -20.64 -10.15
C GLY A 248 16.79 -20.01 -11.46
N THR A 249 15.91 -18.99 -11.39
CA THR A 249 15.27 -18.35 -12.56
C THR A 249 15.17 -16.83 -12.45
N PRO A 250 16.28 -16.08 -12.48
CA PRO A 250 16.32 -14.62 -12.27
C PRO A 250 15.39 -13.82 -13.20
N ARG A 251 15.20 -14.28 -14.44
CA ARG A 251 14.33 -13.62 -15.42
C ARG A 251 12.85 -13.73 -15.07
N LEU A 252 12.43 -14.87 -14.51
CA LEU A 252 11.04 -15.06 -14.08
C LEU A 252 10.76 -14.23 -12.82
N ASP A 253 11.69 -14.18 -11.88
CA ASP A 253 11.56 -13.34 -10.67
C ASP A 253 11.52 -11.86 -11.03
N PHE A 254 12.32 -11.43 -12.00
CA PHE A 254 12.24 -10.08 -12.53
C PHE A 254 10.85 -9.80 -13.12
N ALA A 255 10.32 -10.67 -13.98
CA ALA A 255 8.97 -10.53 -14.53
C ALA A 255 7.88 -10.55 -13.44
N ALA A 256 8.04 -11.40 -12.42
CA ALA A 256 7.16 -11.45 -11.26
C ALA A 256 7.10 -10.11 -10.52
N GLY A 257 8.27 -9.50 -10.27
CA GLY A 257 8.39 -8.18 -9.65
C GLY A 257 7.67 -7.08 -10.43
N GLN A 258 7.74 -7.13 -11.80
CA GLN A 258 7.03 -6.20 -12.66
C GLN A 258 5.50 -6.33 -12.46
N VAL A 259 4.96 -7.55 -12.60
CA VAL A 259 3.52 -7.81 -12.44
C VAL A 259 3.05 -7.44 -11.04
N MET A 260 3.82 -7.78 -10.01
CA MET A 260 3.54 -7.44 -8.62
C MET A 260 3.35 -5.93 -8.43
N THR A 261 4.33 -5.14 -8.86
CA THR A 261 4.33 -3.69 -8.65
C THR A 261 3.23 -3.00 -9.46
N ILE A 262 3.02 -3.42 -10.70
CA ILE A 262 2.02 -2.82 -11.60
C ILE A 262 0.61 -3.10 -11.10
N LEU A 263 0.25 -4.36 -10.87
CA LEU A 263 -1.11 -4.74 -10.46
C LEU A 263 -1.37 -4.40 -9.00
N GLY A 264 -0.42 -4.76 -8.12
CA GLY A 264 -0.58 -4.54 -6.68
C GLY A 264 -0.60 -3.07 -6.32
N GLY A 265 0.30 -2.27 -6.88
CA GLY A 265 0.34 -0.81 -6.64
C GLY A 265 -0.95 -0.11 -7.03
N ALA A 266 -1.57 -0.48 -8.16
CA ALA A 266 -2.85 0.07 -8.60
C ALA A 266 -4.04 -0.34 -7.72
N CYS A 267 -3.95 -1.51 -7.07
CA CYS A 267 -5.04 -2.14 -6.33
C CYS A 267 -4.92 -2.02 -4.81
N MET A 268 -3.99 -1.20 -4.30
CA MET A 268 -3.88 -0.93 -2.87
C MET A 268 -5.15 -0.25 -2.33
N PRO A 269 -5.73 -0.72 -1.22
CA PRO A 269 -7.00 -0.20 -0.69
C PRO A 269 -7.01 1.31 -0.46
N HIS A 270 -5.94 1.89 0.09
CA HIS A 270 -5.83 3.33 0.34
C HIS A 270 -5.75 4.17 -0.95
N VAL A 271 -5.22 3.61 -2.04
CA VAL A 271 -5.20 4.23 -3.37
C VAL A 271 -6.61 4.24 -3.98
N LEU A 272 -7.31 3.10 -3.90
CA LEU A 272 -8.70 2.99 -4.39
C LEU A 272 -9.64 3.94 -3.65
N ASN A 273 -9.49 4.09 -2.33
CA ASN A 273 -10.26 5.07 -1.54
C ASN A 273 -10.03 6.50 -2.02
N ARG A 274 -8.81 6.84 -2.46
CA ARG A 274 -8.51 8.17 -2.99
C ARG A 274 -9.18 8.42 -4.36
N VAL A 275 -9.31 7.39 -5.19
CA VAL A 275 -10.11 7.46 -6.42
C VAL A 275 -11.59 7.68 -6.09
N ALA A 276 -12.12 6.95 -5.11
CA ALA A 276 -13.52 7.08 -4.67
C ALA A 276 -13.83 8.44 -4.03
N ALA A 277 -12.83 9.12 -3.47
CA ALA A 277 -12.95 10.44 -2.83
C ALA A 277 -13.15 11.61 -3.83
N ALA A 278 -12.94 11.42 -5.12
CA ALA A 278 -13.14 12.46 -6.13
C ALA A 278 -14.63 12.76 -6.35
N LYS A 279 -14.94 13.99 -6.73
CA LYS A 279 -16.33 14.49 -6.93
C LYS A 279 -17.07 13.68 -8.01
N ASP A 280 -16.41 13.46 -9.14
CA ASP A 280 -16.94 12.79 -10.32
C ASP A 280 -15.84 12.08 -11.11
N THR A 281 -16.23 11.28 -12.09
CA THR A 281 -15.30 10.47 -12.92
C THR A 281 -14.32 11.34 -13.71
N ALA A 282 -14.72 12.53 -14.18
CA ALA A 282 -13.85 13.42 -14.94
C ALA A 282 -12.76 14.00 -14.01
N THR A 283 -13.14 14.43 -12.81
CA THR A 283 -12.23 14.90 -11.77
C THR A 283 -11.28 13.78 -11.33
N ALA A 284 -11.78 12.56 -11.09
CA ALA A 284 -10.95 11.41 -10.73
C ALA A 284 -9.90 11.09 -11.81
N ARG A 285 -10.30 11.04 -13.10
CA ARG A 285 -9.37 10.82 -14.21
C ARG A 285 -8.32 11.92 -14.34
N ARG A 286 -8.71 13.19 -14.18
CA ARG A 286 -7.77 14.33 -14.18
C ARG A 286 -6.81 14.22 -12.99
N SER A 287 -7.30 13.87 -11.80
CA SER A 287 -6.47 13.66 -10.61
C SER A 287 -5.40 12.60 -10.81
N VAL A 288 -5.76 11.43 -11.38
CA VAL A 288 -4.78 10.37 -11.65
C VAL A 288 -3.75 10.79 -12.71
N ARG A 289 -4.16 11.55 -13.74
CA ARG A 289 -3.22 12.09 -14.74
C ARG A 289 -2.24 13.12 -14.14
N TYR A 290 -2.72 14.01 -13.27
CA TYR A 290 -1.85 14.95 -12.55
C TYR A 290 -0.89 14.19 -11.62
N ALA A 291 -1.41 13.19 -10.90
CA ALA A 291 -0.57 12.33 -10.06
C ALA A 291 0.49 11.60 -10.88
N ALA A 292 0.14 11.04 -12.03
CA ALA A 292 1.09 10.35 -12.90
C ALA A 292 2.22 11.28 -13.37
N GLY A 293 1.92 12.54 -13.75
CA GLY A 293 2.94 13.51 -14.13
C GLY A 293 3.89 13.86 -12.97
N VAL A 294 3.35 14.11 -11.77
CA VAL A 294 4.17 14.42 -10.59
C VAL A 294 4.98 13.22 -10.13
N VAL A 295 4.38 12.02 -10.08
CA VAL A 295 5.09 10.77 -9.71
C VAL A 295 6.18 10.46 -10.73
N ALA A 296 5.95 10.66 -12.03
CA ALA A 296 6.99 10.50 -13.05
C ALA A 296 8.21 11.39 -12.77
N PHE A 297 7.95 12.63 -12.39
CA PHE A 297 9.02 13.56 -12.05
C PHE A 297 9.76 13.11 -10.77
N VAL A 298 9.05 12.68 -9.74
CA VAL A 298 9.67 12.10 -8.52
C VAL A 298 10.49 10.86 -8.87
N CYS A 299 10.02 9.98 -9.74
CA CYS A 299 10.75 8.79 -10.18
C CYS A 299 12.08 9.17 -10.90
N VAL A 300 12.06 10.20 -11.74
CA VAL A 300 13.31 10.71 -12.37
C VAL A 300 14.29 11.22 -11.30
N THR A 301 13.82 11.96 -10.31
CA THR A 301 14.70 12.45 -9.23
C THR A 301 15.22 11.31 -8.35
N VAL A 302 14.43 10.28 -8.06
CA VAL A 302 14.85 9.05 -7.36
C VAL A 302 16.00 8.36 -8.11
N VAL A 303 15.90 8.23 -9.43
CA VAL A 303 16.96 7.63 -10.26
C VAL A 303 18.24 8.47 -10.23
N ILE A 304 18.14 9.81 -10.39
CA ILE A 304 19.30 10.71 -10.33
C ILE A 304 19.98 10.62 -8.97
N LEU A 305 19.21 10.64 -7.86
CA LEU A 305 19.75 10.57 -6.52
C LEU A 305 20.29 9.18 -6.17
N GLY A 306 19.73 8.11 -6.76
CA GLY A 306 20.28 6.76 -6.65
C GLY A 306 21.66 6.65 -7.31
N PHE A 307 21.82 7.16 -8.54
CA PHE A 307 23.14 7.24 -9.21
C PHE A 307 24.13 8.08 -8.39
N ALA A 308 23.66 9.21 -7.83
CA ALA A 308 24.49 10.06 -6.99
C ALA A 308 24.93 9.36 -5.69
N ALA A 309 24.06 8.57 -5.08
CA ALA A 309 24.40 7.78 -3.88
C ALA A 309 25.48 6.74 -4.21
N SER A 310 25.36 6.02 -5.33
CA SER A 310 26.41 5.12 -5.80
C SER A 310 27.72 5.86 -6.07
N ALA A 311 27.68 6.98 -6.82
CA ALA A 311 28.87 7.72 -7.24
C ALA A 311 29.63 8.37 -6.07
N ARG A 312 28.94 8.86 -5.03
CA ARG A 312 29.56 9.64 -3.94
C ARG A 312 29.80 8.82 -2.66
N VAL A 313 28.90 7.92 -2.34
CA VAL A 313 28.97 7.10 -1.12
C VAL A 313 29.57 5.72 -1.43
N GLY A 314 29.24 5.17 -2.58
CA GLY A 314 29.67 3.85 -3.03
C GLY A 314 28.73 2.74 -2.52
N ALA A 315 28.41 1.79 -3.39
CA ALA A 315 27.47 0.71 -3.10
C ALA A 315 27.92 -0.18 -1.94
N HIS A 316 29.22 -0.44 -1.77
CA HIS A 316 29.76 -1.22 -0.66
C HIS A 316 29.55 -0.54 0.70
N THR A 317 29.70 0.79 0.77
CA THR A 317 29.44 1.57 1.99
C THR A 317 27.96 1.56 2.33
N ILE A 318 27.08 1.69 1.31
CA ILE A 318 25.63 1.64 1.47
C ILE A 318 25.20 0.28 2.01
N LEU A 319 25.68 -0.82 1.46
CA LEU A 319 25.35 -2.18 1.90
C LEU A 319 25.96 -2.54 3.26
N GLY A 320 27.09 -1.92 3.64
CA GLY A 320 27.71 -2.06 4.95
C GLY A 320 26.95 -1.32 6.06
N ALA A 321 26.05 -0.40 5.74
CA ALA A 321 25.09 0.17 6.67
C ALA A 321 24.01 -0.88 6.99
N GLN A 322 23.60 -1.01 8.25
CA GLN A 322 22.73 -2.11 8.75
C GLN A 322 21.28 -2.11 8.20
N SER A 323 20.95 -1.33 7.17
CA SER A 323 19.58 -1.05 6.73
C SER A 323 19.23 -1.52 5.31
N ASN A 324 19.89 -2.54 4.78
CA ASN A 324 19.56 -3.12 3.47
C ASN A 324 19.44 -2.08 2.32
N ALA A 325 20.33 -1.09 2.27
CA ALA A 325 20.38 0.01 1.31
C ALA A 325 19.27 1.10 1.47
N ASP A 326 18.34 0.95 2.41
CA ASP A 326 17.29 1.96 2.65
C ASP A 326 17.85 3.30 3.18
N ASP A 327 19.08 3.33 3.73
CA ASP A 327 19.74 4.56 4.18
C ASP A 327 20.43 5.36 3.06
N SER A 328 20.43 4.86 1.82
CA SER A 328 21.19 5.44 0.70
C SER A 328 20.92 6.92 0.44
N LEU A 329 19.65 7.34 0.53
CA LEU A 329 19.24 8.74 0.33
C LEU A 329 19.75 9.64 1.48
N MET A 330 19.72 9.15 2.72
CA MET A 330 20.20 9.91 3.88
C MET A 330 21.73 9.96 3.91
N LEU A 331 22.42 8.88 3.53
CA LEU A 331 23.87 8.85 3.37
C LEU A 331 24.34 9.82 2.27
N LEU A 332 23.62 9.86 1.15
CA LEU A 332 23.86 10.84 0.10
C LEU A 332 23.68 12.26 0.65
N ALA A 333 22.55 12.53 1.31
CA ALA A 333 22.26 13.86 1.85
C ALA A 333 23.37 14.35 2.81
N GLY A 334 23.88 13.48 3.69
CA GLY A 334 25.05 13.77 4.53
C GLY A 334 26.33 14.05 3.73
N SER A 335 26.56 13.32 2.63
CA SER A 335 27.72 13.54 1.77
C SER A 335 27.67 14.85 0.96
N LEU A 336 26.49 15.42 0.74
CA LEU A 336 26.31 16.69 0.04
C LEU A 336 26.77 17.89 0.89
N GLU A 337 26.80 17.75 2.21
CA GLU A 337 27.27 18.80 3.12
C GLU A 337 28.73 19.17 2.85
N SER A 338 29.59 18.19 2.61
CA SER A 338 30.99 18.41 2.27
C SER A 338 31.21 19.01 0.86
N GLY A 339 30.28 18.77 -0.07
CA GLY A 339 30.43 19.19 -1.48
C GLY A 339 29.81 20.56 -1.81
N LEU A 340 28.77 20.99 -1.09
CA LEU A 340 27.98 22.20 -1.37
C LEU A 340 28.21 23.33 -0.35
N GLY A 341 29.04 23.08 0.65
CA GLY A 341 29.20 23.95 1.83
C GLY A 341 28.16 23.67 2.91
N ALA A 342 28.59 23.86 4.16
CA ALA A 342 27.88 23.42 5.36
C ALA A 342 26.43 23.94 5.48
N GLY A 343 26.13 25.15 5.00
CA GLY A 343 24.79 25.72 5.09
C GLY A 343 23.77 25.06 4.15
N LEU A 344 24.12 24.92 2.86
CA LEU A 344 23.22 24.36 1.85
C LEU A 344 23.05 22.85 2.00
N GLY A 345 24.14 22.14 2.33
CA GLY A 345 24.07 20.69 2.58
C GLY A 345 23.15 20.34 3.74
N ARG A 346 23.23 21.09 4.85
CA ARG A 346 22.33 20.92 6.02
C ARG A 346 20.88 21.22 5.69
N LEU A 347 20.63 22.28 4.92
CA LEU A 347 19.27 22.59 4.48
C LEU A 347 18.67 21.44 3.66
N LEU A 348 19.44 20.87 2.74
CA LEU A 348 19.01 19.74 1.92
C LEU A 348 18.78 18.47 2.74
N PHE A 349 19.68 18.18 3.69
CA PHE A 349 19.51 17.05 4.62
C PHE A 349 18.20 17.19 5.40
N THR A 350 17.96 18.36 6.01
CA THR A 350 16.72 18.63 6.76
C THR A 350 15.48 18.55 5.86
N ALA A 351 15.55 19.11 4.66
CA ALA A 351 14.42 19.09 3.71
C ALA A 351 14.07 17.66 3.26
N LEU A 352 15.07 16.83 2.97
CA LEU A 352 14.85 15.41 2.61
C LEU A 352 14.29 14.62 3.79
N ALA A 353 14.78 14.85 5.00
CA ALA A 353 14.26 14.23 6.21
C ALA A 353 12.80 14.61 6.47
N CYS A 354 12.44 15.89 6.34
CA CYS A 354 11.05 16.37 6.41
C CYS A 354 10.18 15.74 5.33
N ALA A 355 10.69 15.60 4.10
CA ALA A 355 9.99 14.96 3.00
C ALA A 355 9.68 13.49 3.29
N ILE A 356 10.64 12.73 3.79
CA ILE A 356 10.48 11.33 4.18
C ILE A 356 9.45 11.21 5.31
N PHE A 357 9.57 12.03 6.35
CA PHE A 357 8.63 12.03 7.47
C PHE A 357 7.19 12.31 7.04
N LEU A 358 6.98 13.34 6.19
CA LEU A 358 5.65 13.63 5.66
C LEU A 358 5.11 12.51 4.79
N SER A 359 5.97 11.85 4.03
CA SER A 359 5.60 10.67 3.25
C SER A 359 5.08 9.55 4.16
N VAL A 360 5.78 9.28 5.28
CA VAL A 360 5.29 8.33 6.30
C VAL A 360 3.92 8.74 6.82
N LEU A 361 3.78 9.99 7.28
CA LEU A 361 2.53 10.50 7.85
C LEU A 361 1.37 10.40 6.86
N ALA A 362 1.60 10.76 5.60
CA ALA A 362 0.62 10.70 4.53
C ALA A 362 0.17 9.27 4.22
N VAL A 363 1.12 8.34 4.13
CA VAL A 363 0.86 6.94 3.76
C VAL A 363 0.28 6.18 4.96
N VAL A 364 0.87 6.27 6.15
CA VAL A 364 0.34 5.62 7.36
C VAL A 364 -1.08 6.09 7.66
N GLY A 365 -1.33 7.41 7.60
CA GLY A 365 -2.67 7.95 7.80
C GLY A 365 -3.68 7.42 6.79
N SER A 366 -3.32 7.28 5.51
CA SER A 366 -4.21 6.75 4.48
C SER A 366 -4.46 5.25 4.61
N ILE A 367 -3.43 4.47 4.99
CA ILE A 367 -3.55 3.02 5.20
C ILE A 367 -4.44 2.73 6.41
N THR A 368 -4.18 3.38 7.54
CA THR A 368 -4.97 3.17 8.77
C THR A 368 -6.42 3.57 8.57
N LEU A 369 -6.68 4.65 7.85
CA LEU A 369 -8.04 5.07 7.53
C LEU A 369 -8.73 4.10 6.58
N ALA A 370 -8.05 3.58 5.56
CA ALA A 370 -8.61 2.60 4.63
C ALA A 370 -8.95 1.27 5.33
N ALA A 371 -8.05 0.79 6.18
CA ALA A 371 -8.28 -0.42 6.97
C ALA A 371 -9.40 -0.24 7.98
N ALA A 372 -9.32 0.80 8.81
CA ALA A 372 -10.31 1.09 9.83
C ALA A 372 -11.69 1.40 9.24
N GLY A 373 -11.73 2.10 8.10
CA GLY A 373 -12.98 2.38 7.38
C GLY A 373 -13.69 1.12 6.92
N THR A 374 -12.94 0.17 6.35
CA THR A 374 -13.50 -1.13 5.94
C THR A 374 -13.94 -1.94 7.16
N LEU A 375 -13.09 -2.07 8.18
CA LEU A 375 -13.39 -2.85 9.39
C LEU A 375 -14.58 -2.27 10.16
N ALA A 376 -14.60 -0.97 10.42
CA ALA A 376 -15.67 -0.33 11.18
C ALA A 376 -17.01 -0.40 10.44
N ARG A 377 -17.02 -0.06 9.15
CA ARG A 377 -18.23 -0.06 8.34
C ARG A 377 -18.80 -1.48 8.17
N ASP A 378 -17.93 -2.45 7.89
CA ASP A 378 -18.36 -3.83 7.72
C ASP A 378 -18.83 -4.44 9.06
N ALA A 379 -18.11 -4.21 10.18
CA ALA A 379 -18.56 -4.63 11.51
C ALA A 379 -19.89 -3.96 11.91
N TYR A 380 -20.02 -2.67 11.63
CA TYR A 380 -21.24 -1.92 11.94
C TYR A 380 -22.46 -2.47 11.18
N HIS A 381 -22.31 -2.76 9.89
CA HIS A 381 -23.35 -3.39 9.07
C HIS A 381 -23.72 -4.83 9.51
N LEU A 382 -22.77 -5.54 10.13
CA LEU A 382 -23.02 -6.90 10.66
C LEU A 382 -23.85 -6.89 11.95
N VAL A 383 -23.61 -5.91 12.82
CA VAL A 383 -24.22 -5.86 14.16
C VAL A 383 -25.58 -5.15 14.15
N GLN A 384 -25.77 -4.16 13.30
CA GLN A 384 -26.92 -3.27 13.35
C GLN A 384 -27.81 -3.37 12.10
N HIS A 385 -28.83 -4.22 12.18
CA HIS A 385 -29.83 -4.42 11.11
C HIS A 385 -30.85 -3.27 10.96
N ARG A 386 -30.93 -2.32 11.90
CA ARG A 386 -31.91 -1.20 11.90
C ARG A 386 -31.32 0.07 12.49
N ARG A 387 -31.39 1.18 11.72
CA ARG A 387 -31.02 2.58 12.04
C ARG A 387 -29.57 2.77 12.50
N SER A 388 -28.73 3.16 11.56
CA SER A 388 -27.36 3.60 11.84
C SER A 388 -27.39 4.93 12.60
N ASP A 389 -26.79 4.95 13.80
CA ASP A 389 -26.46 6.18 14.50
C ASP A 389 -25.10 6.68 13.98
N PRO A 390 -25.04 7.82 13.27
CA PRO A 390 -23.79 8.33 12.69
C PRO A 390 -22.69 8.56 13.73
N ALA A 391 -23.05 8.98 14.95
CA ALA A 391 -22.08 9.24 16.00
C ALA A 391 -21.40 7.94 16.48
N ARG A 392 -22.15 6.86 16.60
CA ARG A 392 -21.61 5.54 16.95
C ARG A 392 -20.73 4.96 15.84
N GLU A 393 -21.15 5.10 14.57
CA GLU A 393 -20.32 4.67 13.43
C GLU A 393 -18.98 5.40 13.42
N LEU A 394 -18.97 6.72 13.64
CA LEU A 394 -17.76 7.51 13.73
C LEU A 394 -16.87 7.09 14.92
N MET A 395 -17.46 6.82 16.08
CA MET A 395 -16.72 6.33 17.25
C MET A 395 -16.07 4.96 16.96
N VAL A 396 -16.81 4.03 16.37
CA VAL A 396 -16.28 2.71 15.98
C VAL A 396 -15.14 2.87 14.96
N ALA A 397 -15.26 3.77 14.01
CA ALA A 397 -14.20 4.05 13.05
C ALA A 397 -12.93 4.61 13.71
N ARG A 398 -13.06 5.55 14.65
CA ARG A 398 -11.92 6.10 15.42
C ARG A 398 -11.23 5.03 16.28
N VAL A 399 -12.01 4.20 16.94
CA VAL A 399 -11.48 3.06 17.73
C VAL A 399 -10.76 2.06 16.82
N ALA A 400 -11.33 1.77 15.64
CA ALA A 400 -10.69 0.88 14.66
C ALA A 400 -9.35 1.44 14.15
N VAL A 401 -9.23 2.78 13.93
CA VAL A 401 -7.95 3.43 13.60
C VAL A 401 -6.93 3.20 14.72
N LEU A 402 -7.32 3.43 15.98
CA LEU A 402 -6.42 3.23 17.12
C LEU A 402 -5.98 1.77 17.23
N LEU A 403 -6.91 0.82 17.21
CA LEU A 403 -6.60 -0.60 17.36
C LEU A 403 -5.70 -1.10 16.23
N PHE A 404 -6.04 -0.78 14.97
CA PHE A 404 -5.23 -1.19 13.82
C PHE A 404 -3.86 -0.52 13.82
N GLY A 405 -3.79 0.77 14.15
CA GLY A 405 -2.54 1.53 14.25
C GLY A 405 -1.66 1.02 15.38
N SER A 406 -2.21 0.75 16.57
CA SER A 406 -1.47 0.20 17.71
C SER A 406 -0.93 -1.20 17.43
N LEU A 407 -1.73 -2.05 16.76
CA LEU A 407 -1.26 -3.36 16.29
C LEU A 407 -0.10 -3.20 15.30
N GLY A 408 -0.21 -2.25 14.36
CA GLY A 408 0.87 -1.93 13.42
C GLY A 408 2.15 -1.48 14.11
N ILE A 409 2.05 -0.63 15.14
CA ILE A 409 3.20 -0.19 15.95
C ILE A 409 3.84 -1.38 16.67
N LEU A 410 3.04 -2.23 17.31
CA LEU A 410 3.54 -3.41 18.00
C LEU A 410 4.32 -4.33 17.05
N LEU A 411 3.72 -4.63 15.89
CA LEU A 411 4.35 -5.46 14.87
C LEU A 411 5.62 -4.80 14.30
N ALA A 412 5.62 -3.47 14.12
CA ALA A 412 6.79 -2.74 13.64
C ALA A 412 7.95 -2.78 14.64
N VAL A 413 7.67 -2.65 15.94
CA VAL A 413 8.67 -2.76 17.00
C VAL A 413 9.33 -4.15 17.00
N VAL A 414 8.53 -5.21 16.87
CA VAL A 414 9.04 -6.59 16.82
C VAL A 414 9.83 -6.85 15.53
N SER A 415 9.41 -6.26 14.42
CA SER A 415 10.04 -6.41 13.10
C SER A 415 11.16 -5.40 12.84
N GLN A 416 11.49 -4.53 13.79
CA GLN A 416 12.58 -3.56 13.62
C GLN A 416 13.92 -4.29 13.39
N GLY A 417 14.70 -3.82 12.42
CA GLY A 417 15.91 -4.51 11.98
C GLY A 417 15.72 -5.46 10.80
N HIS A 418 14.49 -5.77 10.43
CA HIS A 418 14.18 -6.52 9.20
C HIS A 418 13.90 -5.59 8.02
N SER A 419 13.92 -6.14 6.81
CA SER A 419 13.71 -5.35 5.59
C SER A 419 12.28 -4.81 5.48
N ALA A 420 12.13 -3.49 5.54
CA ALA A 420 10.86 -2.80 5.27
C ALA A 420 10.39 -3.03 3.82
N ALA A 421 11.34 -3.09 2.88
CA ALA A 421 11.06 -3.36 1.47
C ALA A 421 10.37 -4.71 1.26
N LEU A 422 10.80 -5.77 1.98
CA LEU A 422 10.20 -7.09 1.90
C LEU A 422 8.74 -7.10 2.37
N LEU A 423 8.43 -6.41 3.46
CA LEU A 423 7.06 -6.27 3.96
C LEU A 423 6.17 -5.49 2.99
N ALA A 424 6.72 -4.44 2.36
CA ALA A 424 6.00 -3.68 1.34
C ALA A 424 5.75 -4.53 0.07
N GLN A 425 6.72 -5.33 -0.38
CA GLN A 425 6.57 -6.27 -1.48
C GLN A 425 5.53 -7.34 -1.18
N PHE A 426 5.53 -7.89 0.03
CA PHE A 426 4.53 -8.85 0.49
C PHE A 426 3.12 -8.28 0.38
N ALA A 427 2.89 -7.07 0.90
CA ALA A 427 1.60 -6.39 0.79
C ALA A 427 1.16 -6.21 -0.66
N THR A 428 2.08 -5.78 -1.52
CA THR A 428 1.83 -5.53 -2.94
C THR A 428 1.54 -6.84 -3.69
N SER A 429 2.22 -7.94 -3.34
CA SER A 429 1.99 -9.29 -3.87
C SER A 429 0.59 -9.80 -3.54
N VAL A 430 0.15 -9.65 -2.28
CA VAL A 430 -1.20 -10.04 -1.87
C VAL A 430 -2.25 -9.19 -2.58
N ALA A 431 -2.06 -7.86 -2.70
CA ALA A 431 -2.98 -6.98 -3.42
C ALA A 431 -3.11 -7.37 -4.90
N ALA A 432 -2.00 -7.71 -5.56
CA ALA A 432 -1.98 -8.20 -6.95
C ALA A 432 -2.74 -9.53 -7.12
N SER A 433 -2.64 -10.42 -6.12
CA SER A 433 -3.21 -11.77 -6.19
C SER A 433 -4.67 -11.85 -5.70
N THR A 434 -5.18 -10.80 -5.05
CA THR A 434 -6.55 -10.79 -4.49
C THR A 434 -7.39 -9.65 -5.03
N VAL A 435 -7.01 -8.40 -4.76
CA VAL A 435 -7.82 -7.22 -5.10
C VAL A 435 -7.91 -7.05 -6.61
N ALA A 436 -6.79 -7.19 -7.35
CA ALA A 436 -6.78 -7.01 -8.79
C ALA A 436 -7.72 -7.99 -9.53
N PRO A 437 -7.65 -9.32 -9.33
CA PRO A 437 -8.57 -10.26 -9.95
C PRO A 437 -10.04 -10.01 -9.58
N VAL A 438 -10.33 -9.71 -8.29
CA VAL A 438 -11.69 -9.41 -7.84
C VAL A 438 -12.25 -8.18 -8.55
N LEU A 439 -11.49 -7.08 -8.64
CA LEU A 439 -11.94 -5.86 -9.31
C LEU A 439 -12.15 -6.08 -10.82
N ILE A 440 -11.20 -6.77 -11.47
CA ILE A 440 -11.32 -7.06 -12.90
C ILE A 440 -12.58 -7.90 -13.16
N TYR A 441 -12.82 -8.96 -12.40
CA TYR A 441 -14.02 -9.75 -12.55
C TYR A 441 -15.30 -9.00 -12.18
N THR A 442 -15.28 -8.23 -11.11
CA THR A 442 -16.45 -7.46 -10.68
C THR A 442 -16.88 -6.46 -11.73
N PHE A 443 -15.94 -5.79 -12.40
CA PHE A 443 -16.27 -4.74 -13.35
C PHE A 443 -16.46 -5.22 -14.80
N TYR A 444 -15.74 -6.27 -15.21
CA TYR A 444 -15.68 -6.66 -16.63
C TYR A 444 -16.24 -8.04 -16.93
N TRP A 445 -16.68 -8.82 -15.91
CA TRP A 445 -17.22 -10.15 -16.12
C TRP A 445 -18.55 -10.39 -15.41
N ASP A 446 -19.67 -10.32 -16.14
CA ASP A 446 -21.03 -10.41 -15.60
C ASP A 446 -21.38 -11.74 -14.92
N ARG A 447 -20.61 -12.79 -15.20
CA ARG A 447 -20.85 -14.13 -14.63
C ARG A 447 -20.19 -14.34 -13.26
N PHE A 448 -19.42 -13.36 -12.79
CA PHE A 448 -18.77 -13.40 -11.49
C PHE A 448 -19.80 -13.38 -10.36
N ASN A 449 -19.66 -14.27 -9.39
CA ASN A 449 -20.61 -14.45 -8.31
C ASN A 449 -19.92 -14.65 -6.95
N ARG A 450 -20.72 -14.80 -5.88
CA ARG A 450 -20.22 -14.95 -4.52
C ARG A 450 -19.20 -16.08 -4.36
N THR A 451 -19.45 -17.27 -4.94
CA THR A 451 -18.53 -18.41 -4.83
C THR A 451 -17.21 -18.10 -5.53
N GLY A 452 -17.27 -17.52 -6.73
CA GLY A 452 -16.08 -17.07 -7.46
C GLY A 452 -15.27 -16.04 -6.67
N LEU A 453 -15.93 -15.05 -6.06
CA LEU A 453 -15.27 -14.04 -5.24
C LEU A 453 -14.52 -14.67 -4.04
N LEU A 454 -15.20 -15.55 -3.30
CA LEU A 454 -14.58 -16.19 -2.13
C LEU A 454 -13.39 -17.08 -2.53
N TRP A 455 -13.49 -17.81 -3.64
CA TRP A 455 -12.39 -18.62 -4.13
C TRP A 455 -11.21 -17.76 -4.62
N THR A 456 -11.47 -16.65 -5.31
CA THR A 456 -10.44 -15.69 -5.70
C THR A 456 -9.71 -15.13 -4.50
N VAL A 457 -10.46 -14.65 -3.49
CA VAL A 457 -9.88 -13.98 -2.32
C VAL A 457 -9.10 -14.95 -1.47
N TYR A 458 -9.75 -16.00 -0.97
CA TYR A 458 -9.08 -16.93 -0.04
C TYR A 458 -8.00 -17.76 -0.74
N GLY A 459 -8.24 -18.17 -1.97
CA GLY A 459 -7.22 -18.86 -2.77
C GLY A 459 -6.03 -17.95 -3.10
N GLY A 460 -6.28 -16.70 -3.48
CA GLY A 460 -5.25 -15.70 -3.70
C GLY A 460 -4.41 -15.40 -2.44
N ILE A 461 -5.07 -15.25 -1.27
CA ILE A 461 -4.37 -15.06 0.01
C ILE A 461 -3.53 -16.29 0.35
N ILE A 462 -4.12 -17.49 0.35
CA ILE A 462 -3.43 -18.72 0.73
C ILE A 462 -2.21 -18.96 -0.15
N LEU A 463 -2.36 -18.80 -1.48
CA LEU A 463 -1.25 -18.99 -2.41
C LEU A 463 -0.20 -17.90 -2.27
N SER A 464 -0.60 -16.62 -2.20
CA SER A 464 0.36 -15.52 -2.09
C SER A 464 1.12 -15.56 -0.76
N VAL A 465 0.43 -15.76 0.37
CA VAL A 465 1.07 -15.85 1.70
C VAL A 465 1.87 -17.13 1.84
N GLY A 466 1.29 -18.28 1.48
CA GLY A 466 1.95 -19.59 1.63
C GLY A 466 3.24 -19.69 0.81
N LEU A 467 3.20 -19.32 -0.47
CA LEU A 467 4.38 -19.34 -1.33
C LEU A 467 5.42 -18.29 -0.91
N GLN A 468 4.98 -17.09 -0.44
CA GLN A 468 5.92 -16.07 0.03
C GLN A 468 6.65 -16.51 1.30
N VAL A 469 5.95 -17.12 2.27
CA VAL A 469 6.57 -17.68 3.49
C VAL A 469 7.57 -18.77 3.14
N SER A 470 7.30 -19.55 2.10
CA SER A 470 8.16 -20.63 1.62
C SER A 470 9.23 -20.16 0.61
N SER A 471 9.43 -18.86 0.44
CA SER A 471 10.38 -18.29 -0.52
C SER A 471 11.74 -17.99 0.13
N PRO A 472 12.82 -17.90 -0.68
CA PRO A 472 14.15 -17.51 -0.20
C PRO A 472 14.21 -16.10 0.39
N SER A 473 13.22 -15.25 0.10
CA SER A 473 13.11 -13.93 0.70
C SER A 473 12.77 -13.98 2.19
N VAL A 474 12.11 -15.05 2.66
CA VAL A 474 11.71 -15.22 4.06
C VAL A 474 12.67 -16.11 4.84
N SER A 475 13.23 -17.15 4.24
CA SER A 475 14.13 -18.09 4.95
C SER A 475 15.26 -18.61 4.05
N GLY A 476 16.33 -19.14 4.66
CA GLY A 476 17.42 -19.81 3.94
C GLY A 476 18.53 -18.91 3.39
N GLY A 477 18.49 -17.58 3.62
CA GLY A 477 19.54 -16.67 3.17
C GLY A 477 19.99 -15.69 4.25
N PRO A 478 21.21 -15.13 4.15
CA PRO A 478 21.73 -14.16 5.14
C PRO A 478 20.90 -12.88 5.27
N GLN A 479 20.14 -12.54 4.24
CA GLN A 479 19.27 -11.35 4.18
C GLN A 479 17.78 -11.70 4.27
N ALA A 480 17.45 -12.99 4.50
CA ALA A 480 16.08 -13.43 4.69
C ALA A 480 15.49 -12.89 6.01
N PHE A 481 14.18 -12.85 6.10
CA PHE A 481 13.48 -12.44 7.32
C PHE A 481 13.79 -13.39 8.51
N LEU A 482 13.98 -14.69 8.23
CA LEU A 482 14.37 -15.71 9.17
C LEU A 482 15.69 -16.37 8.70
N PRO A 483 16.85 -15.73 8.93
CA PRO A 483 18.13 -16.22 8.38
C PRO A 483 18.59 -17.55 8.96
N ASN A 484 18.13 -17.90 10.17
CA ASN A 484 18.51 -19.14 10.88
C ASN A 484 17.57 -20.32 10.60
N SER A 485 16.59 -20.17 9.74
CA SER A 485 15.62 -21.20 9.37
C SER A 485 15.70 -21.43 7.87
N ASP A 486 15.61 -22.68 7.43
CA ASP A 486 15.50 -23.02 6.02
C ASP A 486 14.21 -23.81 5.80
N ILE A 487 13.14 -23.07 5.49
CA ILE A 487 11.83 -23.61 5.10
C ILE A 487 11.51 -23.26 3.64
N ALA A 488 12.48 -22.72 2.91
CA ALA A 488 12.31 -22.31 1.52
C ALA A 488 12.31 -23.56 0.62
N TRP A 489 11.13 -23.91 0.11
CA TRP A 489 10.96 -24.92 -0.94
C TRP A 489 10.50 -24.33 -2.27
N PHE A 490 10.11 -23.05 -2.27
CA PHE A 490 9.67 -22.32 -3.44
C PHE A 490 10.82 -21.45 -3.96
N ASP A 491 11.42 -21.82 -5.09
CA ASP A 491 12.69 -21.24 -5.60
C ASP A 491 12.57 -19.79 -6.12
N HIS A 492 11.40 -19.16 -6.04
CA HIS A 492 11.17 -17.80 -6.53
C HIS A 492 11.09 -16.79 -5.39
N SER A 493 11.60 -15.59 -5.63
CA SER A 493 11.57 -14.48 -4.66
C SER A 493 10.17 -13.93 -4.42
N THR A 494 9.26 -14.06 -5.39
CA THR A 494 7.88 -13.59 -5.31
C THR A 494 6.89 -14.62 -5.88
N PRO A 495 5.73 -14.83 -5.24
CA PRO A 495 4.75 -15.84 -5.66
C PRO A 495 3.87 -15.39 -6.85
N VAL A 496 4.00 -14.16 -7.32
CA VAL A 496 2.99 -13.46 -8.15
C VAL A 496 2.73 -14.15 -9.49
N LEU A 497 3.77 -14.76 -10.11
CA LEU A 497 3.59 -15.51 -11.37
C LEU A 497 2.71 -16.75 -11.20
N VAL A 498 2.62 -17.30 -10.00
CA VAL A 498 1.77 -18.45 -9.68
C VAL A 498 0.45 -17.97 -9.07
N SER A 499 0.51 -17.10 -8.05
CA SER A 499 -0.66 -16.71 -7.26
C SER A 499 -1.67 -15.85 -8.04
N VAL A 500 -1.23 -14.96 -8.94
CA VAL A 500 -2.14 -14.13 -9.75
C VAL A 500 -2.91 -14.97 -10.77
N PRO A 501 -2.28 -15.74 -11.66
CA PRO A 501 -3.01 -16.60 -12.58
C PRO A 501 -3.92 -17.61 -11.86
N ALA A 502 -3.43 -18.21 -10.76
CA ALA A 502 -4.23 -19.14 -9.97
C ALA A 502 -5.47 -18.47 -9.35
N ALA A 503 -5.36 -17.23 -8.84
CA ALA A 503 -6.49 -16.47 -8.33
C ALA A 503 -7.55 -16.19 -9.42
N PHE A 504 -7.12 -15.86 -10.64
CA PHE A 504 -8.02 -15.74 -11.79
C PHE A 504 -8.70 -17.08 -12.12
N LEU A 505 -7.95 -18.17 -12.20
CA LEU A 505 -8.51 -19.50 -12.46
C LEU A 505 -9.50 -19.93 -11.38
N LEU A 506 -9.18 -19.71 -10.10
CA LEU A 506 -10.07 -20.00 -8.97
C LEU A 506 -11.36 -19.17 -9.03
N GLY A 507 -11.26 -17.88 -9.38
CA GLY A 507 -12.42 -17.02 -9.56
C GLY A 507 -13.34 -17.48 -10.69
N TRP A 508 -12.75 -17.86 -11.81
CA TRP A 508 -13.47 -18.43 -12.94
C TRP A 508 -14.14 -19.76 -12.57
N ALA A 509 -13.40 -20.72 -12.02
CA ALA A 509 -13.92 -22.04 -11.65
C ALA A 509 -14.98 -21.93 -10.55
N GLY A 510 -14.74 -21.14 -9.51
CA GLY A 510 -15.70 -20.89 -8.43
C GLY A 510 -17.00 -20.27 -8.93
N SER A 511 -16.92 -19.36 -9.93
CA SER A 511 -18.11 -18.76 -10.53
C SER A 511 -18.93 -19.78 -11.32
N LEU A 512 -18.30 -20.72 -12.03
CA LEU A 512 -18.98 -21.82 -12.72
C LEU A 512 -19.69 -22.76 -11.72
N VAL A 513 -19.00 -23.12 -10.63
CA VAL A 513 -19.59 -23.97 -9.57
C VAL A 513 -20.77 -23.28 -8.90
N GLY A 514 -20.64 -21.99 -8.59
CA GLY A 514 -21.71 -21.21 -7.97
C GLY A 514 -22.97 -21.14 -8.84
N ARG A 515 -22.82 -20.99 -10.15
CA ARG A 515 -23.96 -21.00 -11.08
C ARG A 515 -24.66 -22.35 -11.15
N ARG A 516 -23.91 -23.46 -11.23
CA ARG A 516 -24.48 -24.82 -11.22
C ARG A 516 -25.28 -25.07 -9.94
N ARG A 517 -24.81 -24.62 -8.78
CA ARG A 517 -25.54 -24.74 -7.50
C ARG A 517 -26.84 -23.93 -7.51
N ALA A 518 -26.80 -22.68 -7.98
CA ALA A 518 -28.00 -21.84 -8.09
C ALA A 518 -29.05 -22.45 -9.01
N GLN A 519 -28.66 -23.00 -10.16
CA GLN A 519 -29.58 -23.69 -11.10
C GLN A 519 -30.19 -24.94 -10.49
N ARG A 520 -29.43 -25.75 -9.72
CA ARG A 520 -29.97 -26.94 -9.04
C ARG A 520 -30.99 -26.54 -7.98
N HIS A 521 -30.74 -25.55 -7.14
CA HIS A 521 -31.71 -25.09 -6.15
C HIS A 521 -32.97 -24.51 -6.78
N GLN A 522 -32.88 -23.84 -7.92
CA GLN A 522 -34.06 -23.40 -8.66
C GLN A 522 -34.86 -24.60 -9.22
N ALA A 523 -34.21 -25.61 -9.78
CA ALA A 523 -34.85 -26.81 -10.28
C ALA A 523 -35.54 -27.60 -9.16
N GLU A 524 -34.88 -27.74 -8.00
CA GLU A 524 -35.44 -28.39 -6.80
C GLU A 524 -36.63 -27.60 -6.23
N GLY A 525 -36.50 -26.25 -6.12
CA GLY A 525 -37.58 -25.39 -5.67
C GLY A 525 -38.79 -25.41 -6.58
N THR A 526 -38.57 -25.49 -7.90
CA THR A 526 -39.67 -25.62 -8.90
C THR A 526 -40.34 -26.98 -8.81
N SER A 527 -39.59 -28.06 -8.54
CA SER A 527 -40.14 -29.41 -8.35
C SER A 527 -40.99 -29.50 -7.10
N THR A 528 -40.53 -28.90 -5.99
CA THR A 528 -41.24 -28.87 -4.70
C THR A 528 -42.55 -28.07 -4.82
N THR A 529 -42.51 -26.91 -5.48
CA THR A 529 -43.69 -26.09 -5.74
C THR A 529 -44.70 -26.82 -6.63
N SER A 530 -44.22 -27.52 -7.66
CA SER A 530 -45.07 -28.35 -8.54
C SER A 530 -45.70 -29.52 -7.78
N THR A 531 -44.96 -30.17 -6.88
CA THR A 531 -45.46 -31.27 -6.02
C THR A 531 -46.49 -30.75 -5.04
N VAL A 532 -46.31 -29.61 -4.41
CA VAL A 532 -47.29 -29.00 -3.49
C VAL A 532 -48.55 -28.60 -4.25
N LEU A 533 -48.45 -28.07 -5.46
CA LEU A 533 -49.59 -27.74 -6.33
C LEU A 533 -50.36 -28.99 -6.78
N LEU A 534 -49.65 -30.10 -7.05
CA LEU A 534 -50.26 -31.39 -7.41
C LEU A 534 -51.02 -31.98 -6.20
N ILE A 535 -50.43 -31.97 -5.00
CA ILE A 535 -51.07 -32.46 -3.79
C ILE A 535 -52.29 -31.58 -3.44
N GLY A 536 -52.20 -30.26 -3.58
CA GLY A 536 -53.32 -29.35 -3.42
C GLY A 536 -54.47 -29.59 -4.40
N ARG A 537 -54.17 -29.93 -5.67
CA ARG A 537 -55.18 -30.28 -6.69
C ARG A 537 -55.82 -31.63 -6.44
N THR A 538 -55.07 -32.64 -6.01
CA THR A 538 -55.63 -33.96 -5.62
C THR A 538 -56.49 -33.86 -4.37
N ALA A 539 -56.12 -33.09 -3.37
CA ALA A 539 -56.92 -32.85 -2.17
C ALA A 539 -58.22 -32.08 -2.48
N ALA A 540 -58.18 -31.13 -3.40
CA ALA A 540 -59.36 -30.40 -3.87
C ALA A 540 -60.29 -31.29 -4.74
N ALA A 541 -59.73 -32.20 -5.54
CA ALA A 541 -60.51 -33.17 -6.33
C ALA A 541 -61.21 -34.21 -5.42
N THR A 542 -60.55 -34.71 -4.38
CA THR A 542 -61.15 -35.64 -3.41
C THR A 542 -62.21 -34.98 -2.52
N ALA A 543 -62.06 -33.68 -2.20
CA ALA A 543 -63.09 -32.91 -1.51
C ALA A 543 -64.34 -32.64 -2.34
N SER A 544 -64.20 -32.59 -3.68
CA SER A 544 -65.32 -32.42 -4.63
C SER A 544 -66.18 -33.66 -4.85
N THR A 545 -65.68 -34.84 -4.49
CA THR A 545 -66.39 -36.12 -4.66
C THR A 545 -67.02 -36.63 -3.34
N ALA A 546 -66.91 -35.87 -2.24
CA ALA A 546 -67.52 -36.25 -0.98
C ALA A 546 -69.04 -36.00 -0.98
N PRO A 547 -69.86 -36.92 -0.39
CA PRO A 547 -71.33 -36.76 -0.32
C PRO A 547 -71.71 -35.49 0.44
N THR A 548 -72.80 -34.87 0.04
CA THR A 548 -73.33 -33.57 0.48
C THR A 548 -73.47 -33.38 2.01
N ALA A 549 -73.40 -34.44 2.79
CA ALA A 549 -73.47 -34.40 4.25
C ALA A 549 -72.18 -33.90 4.92
N VAL A 550 -71.03 -33.97 4.29
CA VAL A 550 -69.74 -33.52 4.85
C VAL A 550 -69.43 -32.05 4.47
N ARG A 551 -70.16 -31.51 3.47
CA ARG A 551 -69.96 -30.12 3.01
C ARG A 551 -70.39 -29.04 4.04
N ARG A 552 -71.26 -29.36 4.99
CA ARG A 552 -71.76 -28.43 6.03
C ARG A 552 -70.89 -28.37 7.31
N ALA A 553 -69.86 -29.17 7.38
CA ALA A 553 -68.99 -29.19 8.57
C ALA A 553 -67.64 -28.43 8.35
N VAL A 554 -67.38 -27.92 7.12
CA VAL A 554 -66.14 -27.24 6.76
C VAL A 554 -66.42 -25.77 6.35
N GLU A 555 -67.68 -25.31 6.29
CA GLU A 555 -68.08 -23.89 6.28
C GLU A 555 -68.33 -23.44 7.74
#